data_3cd4f248c968d290116538af11a07466
#
_entry.id   3cd4f248c968d290116538af11a07466
#
_cell.length_a   1.000
_cell.length_b   1.000
_cell.length_c   1.000
_cell.angle_alpha   90.00
_cell.angle_beta   90.00
_cell.angle_gamma   90.00
#
_symmetry.space_group_name_H-M   'P 1'
#
loop_
_entity.id
_entity.type
_entity.pdbx_description
1 polymer ?
#
loop_
_entity_poly.entity_id
_entity_poly.type
_entity_poly.pdbx_seq_one_letter_code
_entity_poly.pdbx_strand_id
1 'polypeptide(L)'
;MRAIEIAVRDVGGFAARDVGAALMRKAFDVDNGPLTDMTAERGERQALSDLFAGTMGTYKNAQSHRKVGLDDPDEAAEILMLASHLLRIVYARRSRTAAP
;
A
#
# COMPACT_ATOMS: atom_id res chain seq x y z
N MET A 1 5.22 -0.89 7.92
CA MET A 1 4.48 -1.06 6.67
C MET A 1 4.04 -2.49 6.37
N ARG A 2 4.41 -3.42 7.24
CA ARG A 2 4.01 -4.82 7.06
C ARG A 2 2.50 -5.01 7.04
N ALA A 3 1.78 -4.25 7.86
CA ALA A 3 0.31 -4.34 7.89
C ALA A 3 -0.32 -4.01 6.54
N ILE A 4 0.28 -3.08 5.79
CA ILE A 4 -0.21 -2.71 4.46
C ILE A 4 0.01 -3.87 3.48
N GLU A 5 1.17 -4.50 3.52
CA GLU A 5 1.43 -5.66 2.66
C GLU A 5 0.44 -6.79 2.93
N ILE A 6 0.20 -7.08 4.20
CA ILE A 6 -0.75 -8.12 4.59
C ILE A 6 -2.16 -7.79 4.07
N ALA A 7 -2.59 -6.55 4.26
CA ALA A 7 -3.92 -6.12 3.82
C ALA A 7 -4.05 -6.18 2.29
N VAL A 8 -3.04 -5.73 1.57
CA VAL A 8 -3.06 -5.74 0.10
C VAL A 8 -3.11 -7.17 -0.43
N ARG A 9 -2.31 -8.08 0.14
CA ARG A 9 -2.35 -9.48 -0.28
C ARG A 9 -3.73 -10.10 -0.02
N ASP A 10 -4.29 -9.80 1.15
CA ASP A 10 -5.59 -10.34 1.53
C ASP A 10 -6.70 -9.85 0.62
N VAL A 11 -6.80 -8.54 0.45
CA VAL A 11 -7.87 -7.94 -0.37
C VAL A 11 -7.70 -8.28 -1.85
N GLY A 12 -6.47 -8.31 -2.33
CA GLY A 12 -6.18 -8.55 -3.75
C GLY A 12 -6.02 -10.01 -4.14
N GLY A 13 -5.94 -10.91 -3.17
CA GLY A 13 -5.77 -12.33 -3.45
C GLY A 13 -4.36 -12.70 -3.90
N PHE A 14 -3.35 -12.00 -3.41
CA PHE A 14 -1.96 -12.27 -3.78
C PHE A 14 -1.33 -13.33 -2.89
N ALA A 15 -0.22 -13.90 -3.35
CA ALA A 15 0.52 -14.93 -2.63
C ALA A 15 1.41 -14.32 -1.56
N ALA A 16 1.80 -15.15 -0.58
CA ALA A 16 2.69 -14.72 0.51
C ALA A 16 4.04 -14.18 0.00
N ARG A 17 4.50 -14.67 -1.16
CA ARG A 17 5.77 -14.23 -1.75
C ARG A 17 5.69 -12.85 -2.39
N ASP A 18 4.49 -12.35 -2.64
CA ASP A 18 4.30 -11.02 -3.22
C ASP A 18 4.48 -9.99 -2.12
N VAL A 19 5.52 -9.18 -2.23
CA VAL A 19 5.89 -8.21 -1.19
C VAL A 19 6.41 -6.91 -1.80
N GLY A 20 6.46 -5.88 -0.96
CA GLY A 20 7.14 -4.63 -1.26
C GLY A 20 6.53 -3.83 -2.38
N ALA A 21 7.37 -3.03 -3.03
CA ALA A 21 6.93 -2.16 -4.12
C ALA A 21 6.35 -2.96 -5.29
N ALA A 22 6.91 -4.12 -5.57
CA ALA A 22 6.42 -4.98 -6.66
C ALA A 22 4.97 -5.43 -6.40
N LEU A 23 4.65 -5.79 -5.15
CA LEU A 23 3.29 -6.13 -4.78
C LEU A 23 2.35 -4.95 -5.01
N MET A 24 2.76 -3.75 -4.60
CA MET A 24 1.94 -2.54 -4.77
C MET A 24 1.70 -2.25 -6.26
N ARG A 25 2.71 -2.42 -7.09
CA ARG A 25 2.57 -2.20 -8.53
C ARG A 25 1.58 -3.17 -9.17
N LYS A 26 1.56 -4.42 -8.71
CA LYS A 26 0.58 -5.40 -9.19
C LYS A 26 -0.83 -5.05 -8.71
N ALA A 27 -0.97 -4.72 -7.43
CA ALA A 27 -2.27 -4.47 -6.81
C ALA A 27 -2.95 -3.24 -7.38
N PHE A 28 -2.18 -2.20 -7.65
CA PHE A 28 -2.68 -0.91 -8.15
C PHE A 28 -2.26 -0.66 -9.60
N ASP A 29 -2.05 -1.73 -10.37
CA ASP A 29 -1.74 -1.58 -11.79
C ASP A 29 -2.84 -0.75 -12.48
N VAL A 30 -2.41 0.17 -13.34
CA VAL A 30 -3.31 1.15 -13.96
C VAL A 30 -4.43 0.48 -14.75
N ASP A 31 -4.13 -0.62 -15.41
CA ASP A 31 -5.07 -1.29 -16.29
C ASP A 31 -5.71 -2.54 -15.67
N ASN A 32 -4.98 -3.26 -14.81
CA ASN A 32 -5.40 -4.60 -14.36
C ASN A 32 -5.34 -4.82 -12.86
N GLY A 33 -4.98 -3.80 -12.08
CA GLY A 33 -4.84 -3.99 -10.64
C GLY A 33 -6.17 -4.28 -9.94
N PRO A 34 -6.24 -5.32 -9.12
CA PRO A 34 -7.48 -5.63 -8.42
C PRO A 34 -7.93 -4.57 -7.43
N LEU A 35 -7.00 -3.74 -6.94
CA LEU A 35 -7.33 -2.65 -6.03
C LEU A 35 -7.44 -1.30 -6.75
N THR A 36 -7.27 -1.27 -8.05
CA THR A 36 -7.34 -0.04 -8.82
C THR A 36 -8.78 0.44 -8.96
N ASP A 37 -8.99 1.74 -8.77
CA ASP A 37 -10.29 2.36 -9.01
C ASP A 37 -10.39 2.74 -10.49
N MET A 38 -11.04 1.90 -11.26
CA MET A 38 -11.14 2.10 -12.70
C MET A 38 -12.04 3.27 -13.10
N THR A 39 -12.77 3.85 -12.13
CA THR A 39 -13.56 5.06 -12.40
C THR A 39 -12.72 6.33 -12.31
N ALA A 40 -11.52 6.25 -11.73
CA ALA A 40 -10.60 7.37 -11.66
C ALA A 40 -9.88 7.56 -12.97
N GLU A 41 -9.42 8.80 -13.24
CA GLU A 41 -8.64 9.08 -14.42
C GLU A 41 -7.31 8.32 -14.37
N ARG A 42 -6.76 8.02 -15.54
CA ARG A 42 -5.52 7.25 -15.66
C ARG A 42 -4.37 7.84 -14.84
N GLY A 43 -4.23 9.18 -14.87
CA GLY A 43 -3.19 9.85 -14.10
C GLY A 43 -3.34 9.63 -12.60
N GLU A 44 -4.57 9.65 -12.10
CA GLU A 44 -4.83 9.38 -10.69
C GLU A 44 -4.52 7.94 -10.33
N ARG A 45 -4.86 7.00 -11.20
CA ARG A 45 -4.55 5.59 -11.00
C ARG A 45 -3.04 5.36 -10.92
N GLN A 46 -2.29 6.00 -11.80
CA GLN A 46 -0.84 5.92 -11.78
C GLN A 46 -0.27 6.54 -10.51
N ALA A 47 -0.78 7.70 -10.11
CA ALA A 47 -0.31 8.39 -8.92
C ALA A 47 -0.52 7.55 -7.66
N LEU A 48 -1.64 6.87 -7.55
CA LEU A 48 -1.91 6.01 -6.40
C LEU A 48 -0.97 4.80 -6.37
N SER A 49 -0.73 4.19 -7.52
CA SER A 49 0.26 3.12 -7.65
C SER A 49 1.64 3.60 -7.19
N ASP A 50 2.03 4.80 -7.61
CA ASP A 50 3.31 5.39 -7.24
C ASP A 50 3.38 5.67 -5.74
N LEU A 51 2.30 6.15 -5.14
CA LEU A 51 2.25 6.41 -3.71
C LEU A 51 2.47 5.14 -2.89
N PHE A 52 1.76 4.08 -3.22
CA PHE A 52 1.90 2.81 -2.50
C PHE A 52 3.28 2.19 -2.72
N ALA A 53 3.77 2.18 -3.95
CA ALA A 53 5.08 1.61 -4.26
C ALA A 53 6.20 2.40 -3.58
N GLY A 54 6.13 3.73 -3.63
CA GLY A 54 7.13 4.59 -3.00
C GLY A 54 7.14 4.45 -1.49
N THR A 55 5.97 4.35 -0.88
CA THR A 55 5.87 4.16 0.56
C THR A 55 6.53 2.84 0.98
N MET A 56 6.25 1.76 0.26
CA MET A 56 6.87 0.47 0.57
C MET A 56 8.38 0.52 0.40
N GLY A 57 8.86 1.11 -0.69
CA GLY A 57 10.28 1.20 -0.95
C GLY A 57 11.02 2.08 0.07
N THR A 58 10.35 3.15 0.51
CA THR A 58 10.97 4.09 1.44
C THR A 58 11.05 3.54 2.86
N TYR A 59 9.95 2.98 3.36
CA TYR A 59 9.84 2.67 4.79
C TYR A 59 10.11 1.22 5.14
N LYS A 60 9.97 0.30 4.22
CA LYS A 60 10.26 -1.10 4.47
C LYS A 60 11.72 -1.32 4.83
N ASN A 61 12.61 -0.80 4.00
CA ASN A 61 14.05 -0.97 4.22
C ASN A 61 14.54 -0.18 5.43
N ALA A 62 13.96 0.99 5.68
CA ALA A 62 14.32 1.79 6.84
C ALA A 62 14.04 1.02 8.13
N GLN A 63 12.93 0.32 8.20
CA GLN A 63 12.58 -0.48 9.38
C GLN A 63 13.50 -1.68 9.57
N SER A 64 14.02 -2.23 8.47
CA SER A 64 14.89 -3.40 8.52
C SER A 64 16.31 -3.08 8.93
N HIS A 65 16.84 -1.93 8.50
CA HIS A 65 18.26 -1.63 8.59
C HIS A 65 18.60 -0.47 9.51
N ARG A 66 17.63 0.35 9.84
CA ARG A 66 17.86 1.53 10.68
C ARG A 66 16.68 1.69 11.62
N LYS A 67 16.99 2.20 12.80
CA LYS A 67 15.95 2.48 13.79
C LYS A 67 15.48 3.92 13.68
N VAL A 68 15.48 4.43 12.47
CA VAL A 68 15.05 5.80 12.19
C VAL A 68 13.55 5.89 12.51
N GLY A 69 13.17 6.95 13.18
CA GLY A 69 11.80 7.16 13.57
C GLY A 69 11.38 6.50 14.86
N LEU A 70 12.17 5.53 15.35
CA LEU A 70 11.86 4.90 16.65
C LEU A 70 12.25 5.81 17.82
N ASP A 71 13.27 6.66 17.62
CA ASP A 71 13.74 7.58 18.63
C ASP A 71 13.06 8.94 18.58
N ASP A 72 12.32 9.21 17.49
CA ASP A 72 11.60 10.47 17.32
C ASP A 72 10.09 10.16 17.33
N PRO A 73 9.40 10.49 18.43
CA PRO A 73 7.97 10.19 18.53
C PRO A 73 7.11 10.92 17.51
N ASP A 74 7.53 12.10 17.06
CA ASP A 74 6.76 12.84 16.05
C ASP A 74 6.86 12.16 14.70
N GLU A 75 8.05 11.74 14.30
CA GLU A 75 8.23 11.01 13.04
C GLU A 75 7.51 9.67 13.07
N ALA A 76 7.61 8.96 14.19
CA ALA A 76 6.92 7.68 14.33
C ALA A 76 5.42 7.85 14.20
N ALA A 77 4.86 8.91 14.79
CA ALA A 77 3.44 9.21 14.69
C ALA A 77 3.03 9.52 13.27
N GLU A 78 3.85 10.27 12.56
CA GLU A 78 3.59 10.63 11.16
C GLU A 78 3.57 9.40 10.26
N ILE A 79 4.53 8.50 10.43
CA ILE A 79 4.58 7.26 9.67
C ILE A 79 3.35 6.39 9.96
N LEU A 80 2.94 6.33 11.22
CA LEU A 80 1.73 5.62 11.61
C LEU A 80 0.48 6.21 10.98
N MET A 81 0.40 7.53 10.90
CA MET A 81 -0.74 8.20 10.28
C MET A 81 -0.78 7.90 8.78
N LEU A 82 0.37 7.91 8.11
CA LEU A 82 0.45 7.54 6.70
C LEU A 82 -0.01 6.09 6.51
N ALA A 83 0.50 5.18 7.31
CA ALA A 83 0.12 3.77 7.22
C ALA A 83 -1.38 3.57 7.44
N SER A 84 -1.96 4.27 8.41
CA SER A 84 -3.38 4.21 8.70
C SER A 84 -4.21 4.67 7.51
N HIS A 85 -3.78 5.75 6.87
CA HIS A 85 -4.48 6.28 5.69
C HIS A 85 -4.44 5.29 4.53
N LEU A 86 -3.27 4.71 4.27
CA LEU A 86 -3.12 3.73 3.20
C LEU A 86 -3.95 2.47 3.48
N LEU A 87 -3.98 2.02 4.73
CA LEU A 87 -4.84 0.90 5.12
C LEU A 87 -6.31 1.20 4.87
N ARG A 88 -6.73 2.42 5.15
CA ARG A 88 -8.11 2.83 4.89
C ARG A 88 -8.45 2.69 3.41
N ILE A 89 -7.54 3.10 2.54
CA ILE A 89 -7.73 2.97 1.10
C ILE A 89 -7.88 1.49 0.71
N VAL A 90 -7.00 0.64 1.22
CA VAL A 90 -7.03 -0.79 0.90
C VAL A 90 -8.36 -1.42 1.35
N TYR A 91 -8.78 -1.15 2.58
CA TYR A 91 -10.02 -1.75 3.08
C TYR A 91 -11.27 -1.21 2.38
N ALA A 92 -11.21 0.01 1.86
CA ALA A 92 -12.30 0.54 1.04
C ALA A 92 -12.46 -0.27 -0.25
N ARG A 93 -11.36 -0.82 -0.78
CA ARG A 93 -11.40 -1.66 -1.97
C ARG A 93 -11.98 -3.05 -1.70
N ARG A 94 -11.93 -3.50 -0.46
CA ARG A 94 -12.51 -4.80 -0.08
C ARG A 94 -13.98 -4.91 -0.46
N SER A 95 -14.76 -3.88 -0.23
CA SER A 95 -16.18 -3.87 -0.58
C SER A 95 -16.39 -4.08 -2.07
N ARG A 96 -15.53 -3.48 -2.89
CA ARG A 96 -15.63 -3.59 -4.34
C ARG A 96 -15.25 -4.97 -4.84
N THR A 97 -14.17 -5.52 -4.29
CA THR A 97 -13.69 -6.83 -4.71
C THR A 97 -14.58 -7.96 -4.22
N ALA A 98 -15.29 -7.76 -3.13
CA ALA A 98 -16.20 -8.75 -2.57
C ALA A 98 -17.59 -8.69 -3.21
N ALA A 99 -17.91 -7.65 -3.97
CA ALA A 99 -19.21 -7.51 -4.60
C ALA A 99 -19.46 -8.62 -5.61
N PRO A 100 -20.67 -9.17 -5.64
CA PRO A 100 -21.01 -10.21 -6.62
C PRO A 100 -21.04 -9.67 -8.04
#